data_7804f0de60ff3264adc2d3fe12662981
#
_entry.id   7804f0de60ff3264adc2d3fe12662981
#
_cell.length_a   1.000
_cell.length_b   1.000
_cell.length_c   1.000
_cell.angle_alpha   90.00
_cell.angle_beta   90.00
_cell.angle_gamma   90.00
#
_symmetry.space_group_name_H-M   'P 1'
#
loop_
_entity.id
_entity.type
_entity.pdbx_description
1 polymer ?
#
loop_
_entity_poly.entity_id
_entity_poly.type
_entity_poly.pdbx_seq_one_letter_code
_entity_poly.pdbx_strand_id
1 'polypeptide(L)'
;MKYSIQFYEDNQGMLMINVPDEIFLVIDLLLSDIQEDRSKLWLDLIDKVLSKQSSYEELTGNACTLEIKYDVTKIVNEYAEEDQKAYCLIETAELKQILLMWDDAVRNKYTE
;
A
#
# COMPACT_ATOMS: atom_id res chain seq x y z
N MET A 1 -14.43 4.32 5.09
CA MET A 1 -13.50 3.42 4.35
C MET A 1 -13.98 1.98 4.52
N LYS A 2 -13.81 1.19 3.47
CA LYS A 2 -14.29 -0.20 3.44
C LYS A 2 -13.56 -1.13 4.41
N TYR A 3 -12.26 -0.93 4.58
CA TYR A 3 -11.41 -1.84 5.34
C TYR A 3 -11.12 -1.30 6.73
N SER A 4 -11.10 -2.21 7.72
CA SER A 4 -10.70 -1.87 9.08
C SER A 4 -9.17 -1.91 9.18
N ILE A 5 -8.56 -0.76 9.45
CA ILE A 5 -7.12 -0.58 9.46
C ILE A 5 -6.70 -0.11 10.84
N GLN A 6 -5.62 -0.68 11.38
CA GLN A 6 -5.05 -0.25 12.67
C GLN A 6 -3.54 -0.07 12.52
N PHE A 7 -3.04 1.04 13.04
CA PHE A 7 -1.60 1.28 13.15
C PHE A 7 -1.15 1.04 14.58
N TYR A 8 0.06 0.52 14.74
CA TYR A 8 0.65 0.28 16.05
C TYR A 8 2.17 0.31 15.94
N GLU A 9 2.85 0.39 17.06
CA GLU A 9 4.31 0.26 17.10
C GLU A 9 4.65 -1.12 17.68
N ASP A 10 5.68 -1.75 17.10
CA ASP A 10 6.18 -3.02 17.60
C ASP A 10 7.14 -2.79 18.81
N ASN A 11 7.74 -3.87 19.31
CA ASN A 11 8.63 -3.81 20.47
C ASN A 11 9.89 -2.96 20.25
N GLN A 12 10.22 -2.68 18.99
CA GLN A 12 11.38 -1.88 18.61
C GLN A 12 11.01 -0.45 18.21
N GLY A 13 9.74 -0.07 18.38
CA GLY A 13 9.24 1.24 17.99
C GLY A 13 9.00 1.42 16.51
N MET A 14 8.96 0.32 15.73
CA MET A 14 8.66 0.39 14.30
C MET A 14 7.17 0.53 14.09
N LEU A 15 6.79 1.46 13.20
CA LEU A 15 5.38 1.62 12.82
C LEU A 15 4.92 0.42 12.00
N MET A 16 3.83 -0.19 12.42
CA MET A 16 3.25 -1.37 11.81
C MET A 16 1.79 -1.13 11.48
N ILE A 17 1.21 -2.01 10.67
CA ILE A 17 -0.18 -1.92 10.26
C ILE A 17 -0.86 -3.29 10.33
N ASN A 18 -2.09 -3.31 10.83
CA ASN A 18 -2.98 -4.46 10.72
C ASN A 18 -4.03 -4.18 9.66
N VAL A 19 -4.22 -5.14 8.76
CA VAL A 19 -5.21 -5.06 7.69
C VAL A 19 -5.96 -6.39 7.61
N PRO A 20 -7.18 -6.40 7.01
CA PRO A 20 -7.87 -7.67 6.76
C PRO A 20 -7.05 -8.58 5.83
N ASP A 21 -7.23 -9.89 5.99
CA ASP A 21 -6.49 -10.90 5.22
C ASP A 21 -6.66 -10.73 3.71
N GLU A 22 -7.81 -10.25 3.26
CA GLU A 22 -8.08 -10.10 1.82
C GLU A 22 -7.16 -9.08 1.14
N ILE A 23 -6.55 -8.17 1.92
CA ILE A 23 -5.61 -7.18 1.40
C ILE A 23 -4.25 -7.29 2.09
N PHE A 24 -3.85 -8.51 2.42
CA PHE A 24 -2.66 -8.77 3.26
C PHE A 24 -1.35 -8.17 2.69
N LEU A 25 -1.22 -8.05 1.38
CA LEU A 25 0.00 -7.52 0.77
C LEU A 25 0.19 -6.02 0.96
N VAL A 26 -0.83 -5.30 1.45
CA VAL A 26 -0.67 -3.91 1.85
C VAL A 26 0.42 -3.78 2.93
N ILE A 27 0.56 -4.77 3.80
CA ILE A 27 1.60 -4.77 4.84
C ILE A 27 2.98 -4.72 4.19
N ASP A 28 3.26 -5.65 3.26
CA ASP A 28 4.56 -5.70 2.58
C ASP A 28 4.81 -4.44 1.76
N LEU A 29 3.78 -3.95 1.08
CA LEU A 29 3.88 -2.72 0.30
C LEU A 29 4.33 -1.55 1.17
N LEU A 30 3.70 -1.35 2.32
CA LEU A 30 4.01 -0.23 3.20
C LEU A 30 5.37 -0.38 3.87
N LEU A 31 5.67 -1.57 4.39
CA LEU A 31 6.89 -1.78 5.18
C LEU A 31 8.14 -1.93 4.31
N SER A 32 8.02 -2.54 3.13
CA SER A 32 9.17 -2.84 2.29
C SER A 32 9.38 -1.86 1.16
N ASP A 33 8.31 -1.32 0.59
CA ASP A 33 8.39 -0.52 -0.64
C ASP A 33 8.20 0.97 -0.40
N ILE A 34 7.12 1.35 0.27
CA ILE A 34 6.80 2.76 0.54
C ILE A 34 7.63 3.28 1.70
N GLN A 35 7.72 2.50 2.77
CA GLN A 35 8.46 2.87 3.96
C GLN A 35 7.97 4.21 4.54
N GLU A 36 8.84 4.99 5.17
CA GLU A 36 8.40 6.23 5.82
C GLU A 36 8.48 7.46 4.91
N ASP A 37 9.13 7.37 3.76
CA ASP A 37 9.46 8.53 2.95
C ASP A 37 9.20 8.39 1.44
N ARG A 38 8.57 7.32 0.98
CA ARG A 38 8.44 7.03 -0.45
C ARG A 38 7.00 7.03 -0.99
N SER A 39 6.03 7.44 -0.20
CA SER A 39 4.62 7.39 -0.60
C SER A 39 4.29 8.27 -1.80
N LYS A 40 4.99 9.39 -1.97
CA LYS A 40 4.68 10.37 -3.02
C LYS A 40 4.70 9.75 -4.41
N LEU A 41 5.72 8.96 -4.74
CA LEU A 41 5.82 8.32 -6.06
C LEU A 41 4.62 7.41 -6.33
N TRP A 42 4.24 6.61 -5.34
CA TRP A 42 3.12 5.68 -5.46
C TRP A 42 1.78 6.43 -5.57
N LEU A 43 1.59 7.47 -4.74
CA LEU A 43 0.39 8.30 -4.77
C LEU A 43 0.25 9.04 -6.09
N ASP A 44 1.34 9.55 -6.66
CA ASP A 44 1.31 10.27 -7.94
C ASP A 44 0.80 9.36 -9.06
N LEU A 45 1.23 8.09 -9.10
CA LEU A 45 0.75 7.13 -10.09
C LEU A 45 -0.71 6.76 -9.89
N ILE A 46 -1.12 6.55 -8.63
CA ILE A 46 -2.52 6.28 -8.30
C ILE A 46 -3.40 7.45 -8.75
N ASP A 47 -2.96 8.68 -8.48
CA ASP A 47 -3.73 9.88 -8.85
C ASP A 47 -3.84 10.06 -10.37
N LYS A 48 -2.81 9.68 -11.13
CA LYS A 48 -2.90 9.70 -12.60
C LYS A 48 -4.03 8.81 -13.10
N VAL A 49 -4.20 7.64 -12.49
CA VAL A 49 -5.25 6.70 -12.89
C VAL A 49 -6.61 7.17 -12.38
N LEU A 50 -6.70 7.62 -11.12
CA LEU A 50 -7.97 8.08 -10.55
C LEU A 50 -8.50 9.35 -11.26
N SER A 51 -7.61 10.21 -11.72
CA SER A 51 -7.99 11.42 -12.47
C SER A 51 -8.23 11.14 -13.95
N LYS A 52 -8.03 9.89 -14.38
CA LYS A 52 -8.19 9.44 -15.77
C LYS A 52 -7.20 10.05 -16.76
N GLN A 53 -6.08 10.60 -16.26
CA GLN A 53 -4.97 10.99 -17.12
C GLN A 53 -4.30 9.75 -17.75
N SER A 54 -4.37 8.62 -17.05
CA SER A 54 -3.86 7.34 -17.52
C SER A 54 -4.89 6.25 -17.22
N SER A 55 -5.01 5.26 -18.10
CA SER A 55 -5.89 4.12 -17.88
C SER A 55 -5.22 3.00 -17.08
N TYR A 56 -3.90 3.01 -17.00
CA TYR A 56 -3.13 1.97 -16.34
C TYR A 56 -1.74 2.50 -15.99
N GLU A 57 -1.28 2.21 -14.77
CA GLU A 57 0.09 2.47 -14.34
C GLU A 57 0.62 1.25 -13.59
N GLU A 58 1.92 1.05 -13.64
CA GLU A 58 2.56 -0.06 -12.96
C GLU A 58 3.84 0.43 -12.30
N LEU A 59 4.11 -0.06 -11.09
CA LEU A 59 5.31 0.28 -10.36
C LEU A 59 5.77 -0.90 -9.53
N THR A 60 7.04 -1.24 -9.64
CA THR A 60 7.67 -2.31 -8.86
C THR A 60 8.60 -1.71 -7.82
N GLY A 61 8.40 -2.10 -6.56
CA GLY A 61 9.28 -1.74 -5.46
C GLY A 61 10.21 -2.88 -5.09
N ASN A 62 10.57 -2.96 -3.82
CA ASN A 62 11.48 -4.01 -3.33
C ASN A 62 10.81 -5.38 -3.23
N ALA A 63 9.55 -5.42 -2.86
CA ALA A 63 8.81 -6.66 -2.62
C ALA A 63 7.61 -6.82 -3.52
N CYS A 64 6.94 -5.74 -3.89
CA CYS A 64 5.65 -5.78 -4.56
C CYS A 64 5.66 -5.02 -5.87
N THR A 65 4.78 -5.44 -6.77
CA THR A 65 4.40 -4.68 -7.97
C THR A 65 2.94 -4.26 -7.82
N LEU A 66 2.65 -2.99 -8.09
CA LEU A 66 1.29 -2.50 -8.22
C LEU A 66 0.92 -2.45 -9.70
N GLU A 67 -0.23 -3.04 -10.03
CA GLU A 67 -0.87 -2.90 -11.35
C GLU A 67 -2.13 -2.08 -11.09
N ILE A 68 -2.10 -0.81 -11.48
CA ILE A 68 -3.09 0.18 -11.04
C ILE A 68 -4.07 0.45 -12.17
N LYS A 69 -5.36 0.16 -11.92
CA LYS A 69 -6.47 0.54 -12.79
C LYS A 69 -7.42 1.42 -11.99
N TYR A 70 -8.34 2.10 -12.68
CA TYR A 70 -9.24 3.05 -12.02
C TYR A 70 -10.03 2.40 -10.86
N ASP A 71 -10.63 1.25 -11.10
CA ASP A 71 -11.48 0.58 -10.10
C ASP A 71 -10.69 -0.23 -9.09
N VAL A 72 -9.73 -1.02 -9.55
CA VAL A 72 -9.03 -2.00 -8.75
C VAL A 72 -7.54 -1.98 -9.05
N THR A 73 -6.75 -2.07 -8.00
CA THR A 73 -5.30 -2.25 -8.06
C THR A 73 -4.96 -3.67 -7.63
N LYS A 74 -4.09 -4.33 -8.40
CA LYS A 74 -3.53 -5.62 -8.03
C LYS A 74 -2.17 -5.42 -7.38
N ILE A 75 -2.00 -5.95 -6.17
CA ILE A 75 -0.71 -5.96 -5.48
C ILE A 75 -0.12 -7.35 -5.65
N VAL A 76 1.04 -7.43 -6.30
CA VAL A 76 1.70 -8.71 -6.58
C VAL A 76 2.94 -8.84 -5.70
N ASN A 77 3.06 -9.97 -5.00
CA ASN A 77 4.27 -10.31 -4.26
C ASN A 77 5.24 -10.98 -5.22
N GLU A 78 6.31 -10.29 -5.58
CA GLU A 78 7.30 -10.79 -6.55
C GLU A 78 8.13 -11.97 -6.01
N TYR A 79 8.10 -12.22 -4.71
CA TYR A 79 8.87 -13.28 -4.06
C TYR A 79 8.01 -14.39 -3.48
N ALA A 80 6.72 -14.49 -3.88
CA ALA A 80 5.85 -15.54 -3.38
C ALA A 80 6.34 -16.91 -3.84
N GLU A 81 6.37 -17.87 -2.88
CA GLU A 81 6.67 -19.25 -3.19
C GLU A 81 5.43 -19.97 -3.75
N GLU A 82 5.61 -21.16 -4.33
CA GLU A 82 4.54 -21.87 -5.03
C GLU A 82 3.28 -22.09 -4.18
N ASP A 83 3.46 -22.32 -2.88
CA ASP A 83 2.35 -22.58 -1.95
C ASP A 83 1.78 -21.32 -1.32
N GLN A 84 2.31 -20.14 -1.68
CA GLN A 84 1.86 -18.86 -1.14
C GLN A 84 0.96 -18.14 -2.13
N LYS A 85 0.00 -17.38 -1.61
CA LYS A 85 -0.82 -16.50 -2.43
C LYS A 85 0.06 -15.36 -2.95
N ALA A 86 0.12 -15.22 -4.27
CA ALA A 86 1.06 -14.30 -4.92
C ALA A 86 0.51 -12.88 -5.06
N TYR A 87 -0.79 -12.65 -4.86
CA TYR A 87 -1.38 -11.33 -5.08
C TYR A 87 -2.62 -11.11 -4.24
N CYS A 88 -3.03 -9.86 -4.13
CA CYS A 88 -4.35 -9.49 -3.65
C CYS A 88 -4.88 -8.30 -4.47
N LEU A 89 -6.19 -8.08 -4.39
CA LEU A 89 -6.87 -6.99 -5.08
C LEU A 89 -7.41 -6.01 -4.05
N ILE A 90 -7.30 -4.72 -4.35
CA ILE A 90 -7.86 -3.67 -3.51
C ILE A 90 -8.42 -2.56 -4.42
N GLU A 91 -9.54 -2.01 -4.04
CA GLU A 91 -10.08 -0.82 -4.74
C GLU A 91 -9.02 0.27 -4.73
N THR A 92 -8.76 0.86 -5.89
CA THR A 92 -7.71 1.86 -6.05
C THR A 92 -7.94 3.07 -5.13
N ALA A 93 -9.19 3.52 -5.01
CA ALA A 93 -9.53 4.63 -4.12
C ALA A 93 -9.29 4.28 -2.63
N GLU A 94 -9.54 3.03 -2.24
CA GLU A 94 -9.26 2.58 -0.87
C GLU A 94 -7.76 2.50 -0.60
N LEU A 95 -6.99 2.02 -1.57
CA LEU A 95 -5.53 1.98 -1.43
C LEU A 95 -4.98 3.39 -1.23
N LYS A 96 -5.49 4.37 -1.98
CA LYS A 96 -5.09 5.77 -1.79
C LYS A 96 -5.35 6.23 -0.36
N GLN A 97 -6.53 5.92 0.19
CA GLN A 97 -6.87 6.30 1.56
C GLN A 97 -5.92 5.68 2.58
N ILE A 98 -5.57 4.41 2.39
CA ILE A 98 -4.62 3.73 3.29
C ILE A 98 -3.25 4.39 3.23
N LEU A 99 -2.76 4.75 2.03
CA LEU A 99 -1.47 5.44 1.91
C LEU A 99 -1.48 6.80 2.59
N LEU A 100 -2.57 7.56 2.47
CA LEU A 100 -2.70 8.85 3.16
C LEU A 100 -2.75 8.67 4.68
N MET A 101 -3.43 7.64 5.17
CA MET A 101 -3.46 7.33 6.59
C MET A 101 -2.07 6.90 7.09
N TRP A 102 -1.35 6.13 6.29
CA TRP A 102 0.02 5.75 6.61
C TRP A 102 0.92 6.97 6.74
N ASP A 103 0.84 7.92 5.81
CA ASP A 103 1.60 9.16 5.87
C ASP A 103 1.30 9.95 7.15
N ASP A 104 0.02 10.03 7.54
CA ASP A 104 -0.37 10.68 8.79
C ASP A 104 0.22 9.96 10.00
N ALA A 105 0.18 8.63 10.01
CA ALA A 105 0.74 7.83 11.10
C ALA A 105 2.26 8.03 11.22
N VAL A 106 2.97 8.10 10.07
CA VAL A 106 4.39 8.37 10.06
C VAL A 106 4.69 9.75 10.63
N ARG A 107 3.95 10.79 10.19
CA ARG A 107 4.14 12.14 10.73
C ARG A 107 3.90 12.18 12.23
N ASN A 108 2.83 11.55 12.69
CA ASN A 108 2.48 11.55 14.12
C ASN A 108 3.52 10.83 14.97
N LYS A 109 4.18 9.82 14.42
CA LYS A 109 5.26 9.11 15.11
C LYS A 109 6.42 10.03 15.46
N TYR A 110 6.71 11.02 14.60
CA TYR A 110 7.85 11.93 14.76
C TYR A 110 7.46 13.30 15.29
N THR A 111 6.19 13.49 15.63
CA THR A 111 5.68 14.74 16.19
C THR A 111 5.48 14.57 17.69
N GLU A 112 6.01 15.49 18.47
CA GLU A 112 5.84 15.50 19.92
C GLU A 112 4.83 16.54 20.36
#